data_a1b0c5dce5a2a1f1a9f88a0be9dcaec6
#
_entry.id   a1b0c5dce5a2a1f1a9f88a0be9dcaec6
#
_cell.length_a   1.000
_cell.length_b   1.000
_cell.length_c   1.000
_cell.angle_alpha   90.00
_cell.angle_beta   90.00
_cell.angle_gamma   90.00
#
_symmetry.space_group_name_H-M   'P 1'
#
loop_
_entity.id
_entity.type
_entity.pdbx_description
1 polymer ?
#
loop_
_entity_poly.entity_id
_entity_poly.type
_entity_poly.pdbx_seq_one_letter_code
_entity_poly.pdbx_strand_id
1 'polypeptide(L)'
;FYVSDTGTGIPEDKVSQVFERFTKLDAKRQGTGLGLSISRTIIKKMGGEIGVTSKYGEGSTFWFVLPEKPFDFLPLQSEEKEQFIDLSEPESCLEHKTILIAEDMDDNYLLYKIYLEKKYNLIRAENGEEAISKFLEYSPAVILMDIGMPVVDGYQATEAIRQLSSKVPIVAVTAFAYDEDKRKVMSRGFNGYLSKP
;
A
#
# COMPACT_ATOMS: atom_id res chain seq x y z
N PHE A 1 10.34 -15.25 -12.75
CA PHE A 1 11.33 -14.37 -12.10
C PHE A 1 12.21 -15.18 -11.17
N TYR A 2 13.50 -14.85 -11.11
CA TYR A 2 14.43 -15.50 -10.17
C TYR A 2 15.51 -14.52 -9.70
N VAL A 3 16.05 -14.80 -8.51
CA VAL A 3 17.22 -14.14 -7.94
C VAL A 3 18.18 -15.22 -7.47
N SER A 4 19.42 -15.16 -7.94
CA SER A 4 20.46 -16.12 -7.61
C SER A 4 21.61 -15.43 -6.87
N ASP A 5 22.13 -16.05 -5.82
CA ASP A 5 23.27 -15.60 -5.05
C ASP A 5 24.35 -16.70 -4.98
N THR A 6 25.57 -16.29 -4.71
CA THR A 6 26.72 -17.17 -4.47
C THR A 6 27.12 -17.23 -2.98
N GLY A 7 26.12 -17.11 -2.10
CA GLY A 7 26.29 -17.14 -0.66
C GLY A 7 26.54 -18.54 -0.09
N THR A 8 26.35 -18.68 1.21
CA THR A 8 26.58 -19.96 1.92
C THR A 8 25.60 -21.06 1.55
N GLY A 9 24.54 -20.76 0.79
CA GLY A 9 23.47 -21.70 0.50
C GLY A 9 22.67 -22.10 1.76
N ILE A 10 21.72 -23.01 1.55
CA ILE A 10 20.78 -23.48 2.58
C ILE A 10 20.95 -25.00 2.73
N PRO A 11 21.14 -25.52 3.95
CA PRO A 11 21.17 -26.95 4.18
C PRO A 11 19.88 -27.63 3.70
N GLU A 12 19.99 -28.82 3.11
CA GLU A 12 18.89 -29.54 2.46
C GLU A 12 17.69 -29.77 3.40
N ASP A 13 17.97 -30.08 4.67
CA ASP A 13 16.97 -30.26 5.72
C ASP A 13 16.18 -28.98 6.07
N LYS A 14 16.70 -27.81 5.72
CA LYS A 14 16.07 -26.52 6.00
C LYS A 14 15.41 -25.85 4.79
N VAL A 15 15.66 -26.33 3.58
CA VAL A 15 15.12 -25.77 2.35
C VAL A 15 13.56 -25.72 2.38
N SER A 16 12.92 -26.74 2.91
CA SER A 16 11.45 -26.78 3.01
C SER A 16 10.89 -25.76 4.00
N GLN A 17 11.66 -25.35 4.99
CA GLN A 17 11.22 -24.50 6.10
C GLN A 17 11.44 -23.01 5.87
N VAL A 18 12.18 -22.59 4.83
CA VAL A 18 12.55 -21.17 4.62
C VAL A 18 11.33 -20.25 4.41
N PHE A 19 10.20 -20.80 4.00
CA PHE A 19 8.94 -20.09 3.83
C PHE A 19 8.01 -20.18 5.04
N GLU A 20 8.41 -20.81 6.12
CA GLU A 20 7.64 -20.85 7.36
C GLU A 20 7.82 -19.56 8.16
N ARG A 21 6.78 -19.18 8.90
CA ARG A 21 6.82 -17.95 9.72
C ARG A 21 7.84 -18.10 10.85
N PHE A 22 8.57 -17.02 11.11
CA PHE A 22 9.58 -16.94 12.18
C PHE A 22 10.80 -17.84 11.99
N THR A 23 10.95 -18.48 10.83
CA THR A 23 12.11 -19.30 10.52
C THR A 23 13.33 -18.43 10.26
N LYS A 24 14.40 -18.70 11.01
CA LYS A 24 15.73 -18.11 10.82
C LYS A 24 16.74 -19.23 10.61
N LEU A 25 17.46 -19.18 9.51
CA LEU A 25 18.56 -20.12 9.23
C LEU A 25 19.78 -19.85 10.12
N ASP A 26 19.95 -18.59 10.52
CA ASP A 26 21.00 -18.12 11.42
C ASP A 26 20.39 -17.27 12.53
N ALA A 27 20.44 -17.76 13.77
CA ALA A 27 19.89 -17.10 14.95
C ALA A 27 20.61 -15.75 15.28
N LYS A 28 21.81 -15.53 14.76
CA LYS A 28 22.61 -14.32 15.01
C LYS A 28 22.26 -13.17 14.06
N ARG A 29 21.56 -13.42 12.94
CA ARG A 29 21.18 -12.37 12.01
C ARG A 29 19.94 -11.62 12.49
N GLN A 30 20.00 -10.30 12.42
CA GLN A 30 18.85 -9.40 12.66
C GLN A 30 17.77 -9.65 11.60
N GLY A 31 16.51 -9.77 12.03
CA GLY A 31 15.36 -9.97 11.16
C GLY A 31 14.24 -10.69 11.91
N THR A 32 13.02 -10.52 11.46
CA THR A 32 11.81 -11.13 12.08
C THR A 32 11.53 -12.56 11.62
N GLY A 33 12.16 -13.02 10.55
CA GLY A 33 11.84 -14.32 9.92
C GLY A 33 10.47 -14.35 9.23
N LEU A 34 9.92 -13.19 8.87
CA LEU A 34 8.59 -13.08 8.24
C LEU A 34 8.65 -12.82 6.74
N GLY A 35 9.75 -12.28 6.20
CA GLY A 35 9.82 -11.81 4.80
C GLY A 35 9.42 -12.86 3.77
N LEU A 36 10.06 -14.04 3.78
CA LEU A 36 9.76 -15.11 2.81
C LEU A 36 8.34 -15.70 2.98
N SER A 37 7.84 -15.78 4.20
CA SER A 37 6.47 -16.25 4.45
C SER A 37 5.40 -15.26 3.93
N ILE A 38 5.67 -13.97 4.01
CA ILE A 38 4.85 -12.90 3.42
C ILE A 38 4.91 -13.00 1.90
N SER A 39 6.11 -13.08 1.30
CA SER A 39 6.28 -13.26 -0.14
C SER A 39 5.51 -14.48 -0.66
N ARG A 40 5.58 -15.61 0.03
CA ARG A 40 4.80 -16.82 -0.32
C ARG A 40 3.30 -16.57 -0.29
N THR A 41 2.82 -15.84 0.71
CA THR A 41 1.39 -15.52 0.85
C THR A 41 0.93 -14.63 -0.30
N ILE A 42 1.70 -13.61 -0.66
CA ILE A 42 1.40 -12.70 -1.77
C ILE A 42 1.36 -13.45 -3.09
N ILE A 43 2.42 -14.19 -3.42
CA ILE A 43 2.51 -14.94 -4.69
C ILE A 43 1.36 -15.96 -4.81
N LYS A 44 1.01 -16.66 -3.73
CA LYS A 44 -0.14 -17.58 -3.74
C LYS A 44 -1.47 -16.86 -3.95
N LYS A 45 -1.68 -15.70 -3.33
CA LYS A 45 -2.90 -14.89 -3.56
C LYS A 45 -3.00 -14.40 -5.01
N MET A 46 -1.87 -14.18 -5.68
CA MET A 46 -1.81 -13.85 -7.11
C MET A 46 -1.95 -15.08 -8.01
N GLY A 47 -2.22 -16.27 -7.46
CA GLY A 47 -2.35 -17.51 -8.22
C GLY A 47 -1.03 -18.08 -8.72
N GLY A 48 0.10 -17.61 -8.18
CA GLY A 48 1.44 -18.03 -8.58
C GLY A 48 2.06 -19.06 -7.62
N GLU A 49 3.29 -19.42 -7.94
CA GLU A 49 4.14 -20.33 -7.17
C GLU A 49 5.46 -19.65 -6.82
N ILE A 50 6.02 -19.99 -5.66
CA ILE A 50 7.32 -19.53 -5.20
C ILE A 50 8.13 -20.71 -4.66
N GLY A 51 9.41 -20.72 -4.94
CA GLY A 51 10.31 -21.77 -4.49
C GLY A 51 11.74 -21.31 -4.32
N VAL A 52 12.57 -22.23 -3.85
CA VAL A 52 14.00 -22.04 -3.72
C VAL A 52 14.73 -23.31 -4.12
N THR A 53 15.84 -23.16 -4.82
CA THR A 53 16.82 -24.20 -5.09
C THR A 53 18.13 -23.76 -4.46
N SER A 54 18.74 -24.57 -3.62
CA SER A 54 19.95 -24.17 -2.92
C SER A 54 20.88 -25.37 -2.74
N LYS A 55 22.19 -25.08 -2.75
CA LYS A 55 23.24 -26.04 -2.41
C LYS A 55 24.16 -25.41 -1.37
N TYR A 56 24.28 -26.06 -0.23
CA TYR A 56 25.11 -25.57 0.86
C TYR A 56 26.58 -25.43 0.41
N GLY A 57 27.13 -24.24 0.62
CA GLY A 57 28.49 -23.86 0.18
C GLY A 57 28.55 -23.25 -1.22
N GLU A 58 27.47 -23.25 -2.02
CA GLU A 58 27.49 -22.76 -3.41
C GLU A 58 26.54 -21.58 -3.66
N GLY A 59 25.49 -21.42 -2.83
CA GLY A 59 24.52 -20.35 -2.94
C GLY A 59 23.08 -20.81 -3.08
N SER A 60 22.18 -19.87 -3.38
CA SER A 60 20.75 -20.12 -3.50
C SER A 60 20.15 -19.42 -4.71
N THR A 61 19.09 -19.99 -5.27
CA THR A 61 18.25 -19.37 -6.28
C THR A 61 16.82 -19.38 -5.79
N PHE A 62 16.28 -18.21 -5.48
CA PHE A 62 14.86 -18.02 -5.17
C PHE A 62 14.14 -17.68 -6.47
N TRP A 63 12.99 -18.30 -6.68
CA TRP A 63 12.19 -18.08 -7.88
C TRP A 63 10.71 -18.00 -7.56
N PHE A 64 9.96 -17.28 -8.41
CA PHE A 64 8.50 -17.32 -8.41
C PHE A 64 7.96 -17.25 -9.84
N VAL A 65 6.78 -17.80 -10.02
CA VAL A 65 6.02 -17.82 -11.26
C VAL A 65 4.66 -17.19 -10.99
N LEU A 66 4.23 -16.30 -11.87
CA LEU A 66 2.88 -15.76 -11.87
C LEU A 66 2.15 -16.20 -13.14
N PRO A 67 0.84 -16.45 -13.09
CA PRO A 67 0.07 -16.77 -14.27
C PRO A 67 0.10 -15.59 -15.25
N GLU A 68 0.23 -15.88 -16.54
CA GLU A 68 0.32 -14.90 -17.64
C GLU A 68 -1.05 -14.25 -17.97
N LYS A 69 -2.07 -14.55 -17.21
CA LYS A 69 -3.38 -13.92 -17.40
C LYS A 69 -3.29 -12.45 -17.01
N PRO A 70 -3.85 -11.52 -17.84
CA PRO A 70 -4.05 -10.16 -17.38
C PRO A 70 -4.81 -10.24 -16.05
N PHE A 71 -4.32 -9.50 -15.09
CA PHE A 71 -4.94 -9.41 -13.78
C PHE A 71 -6.30 -8.74 -14.01
N ASP A 72 -7.33 -9.54 -14.19
CA ASP A 72 -8.68 -9.03 -14.00
C ASP A 72 -8.75 -8.64 -12.52
N PHE A 73 -8.76 -7.35 -12.26
CA PHE A 73 -9.18 -6.84 -10.97
C PHE A 73 -10.59 -7.37 -10.73
N LEU A 74 -10.68 -8.58 -10.16
CA LEU A 74 -11.93 -9.03 -9.59
C LEU A 74 -12.21 -8.03 -8.47
N PRO A 75 -13.26 -7.22 -8.55
CA PRO A 75 -13.69 -6.45 -7.41
C PRO A 75 -13.89 -7.49 -6.29
N LEU A 76 -13.26 -7.24 -5.16
CA LEU A 76 -13.57 -7.98 -3.94
C LEU A 76 -15.07 -7.94 -3.80
N GLN A 77 -15.73 -9.09 -4.02
CA GLN A 77 -17.14 -9.25 -3.73
C GLN A 77 -17.28 -9.23 -2.21
N SER A 78 -17.27 -8.05 -1.63
CA SER A 78 -17.98 -7.78 -0.41
C SER A 78 -19.43 -7.59 -0.84
N GLU A 79 -20.31 -8.51 -0.44
CA GLU A 79 -21.76 -8.37 -0.54
C GLU A 79 -22.25 -7.28 0.44
N GLU A 80 -21.76 -6.09 0.29
CA GLU A 80 -22.38 -4.87 0.82
C GLU A 80 -22.39 -3.88 -0.32
N LYS A 81 -23.59 -3.42 -0.64
CA LYS A 81 -23.85 -2.40 -1.65
C LYS A 81 -23.01 -1.17 -1.36
N GLU A 82 -21.78 -1.15 -1.90
CA GLU A 82 -21.05 0.10 -2.06
C GLU A 82 -21.90 0.96 -3.00
N GLN A 83 -22.43 2.04 -2.47
CA GLN A 83 -22.93 3.11 -3.31
C GLN A 83 -21.72 3.62 -4.08
N PHE A 84 -21.52 3.07 -5.29
CA PHE A 84 -20.66 3.69 -6.28
C PHE A 84 -21.20 5.10 -6.49
N ILE A 85 -20.41 6.09 -6.08
CA ILE A 85 -20.57 7.43 -6.61
C ILE A 85 -20.33 7.25 -8.10
N ASP A 86 -21.37 7.43 -8.89
CA ASP A 86 -21.32 7.41 -10.34
C ASP A 86 -20.36 8.52 -10.79
N LEU A 87 -19.11 8.14 -11.05
CA LEU A 87 -18.07 9.01 -11.59
C LEU A 87 -18.16 9.10 -13.11
N SER A 88 -19.35 8.92 -13.68
CA SER A 88 -19.60 9.12 -15.11
C SER A 88 -19.62 10.60 -15.50
N GLU A 89 -18.73 11.43 -14.91
CA GLU A 89 -18.32 12.66 -15.55
C GLU A 89 -17.38 12.31 -16.73
N PRO A 90 -17.56 12.93 -17.91
CA PRO A 90 -16.74 12.65 -19.07
C PRO A 90 -15.26 12.87 -18.74
N GLU A 91 -14.39 11.96 -19.20
CA GLU A 91 -12.93 11.97 -18.94
C GLU A 91 -12.26 13.33 -19.17
N SER A 92 -12.85 14.19 -19.99
CA SER A 92 -12.37 15.57 -20.25
C SER A 92 -12.44 16.51 -19.04
N CYS A 93 -13.26 16.21 -18.00
CA CYS A 93 -13.36 17.04 -16.79
C CYS A 93 -12.37 16.64 -15.68
N LEU A 94 -11.70 15.48 -15.79
CA LEU A 94 -10.74 15.01 -14.79
C LEU A 94 -9.30 15.46 -15.10
N GLU A 95 -9.03 15.79 -16.37
CA GLU A 95 -7.76 16.38 -16.75
C GLU A 95 -7.61 17.73 -16.05
N HIS A 96 -6.60 17.85 -15.18
CA HIS A 96 -6.23 19.03 -14.39
C HIS A 96 -6.85 19.13 -12.97
N LYS A 97 -7.62 18.16 -12.48
CA LYS A 97 -8.00 18.15 -11.04
C LYS A 97 -6.74 17.93 -10.18
N THR A 98 -6.66 18.67 -9.09
CA THR A 98 -5.55 18.57 -8.14
C THR A 98 -5.86 17.56 -7.06
N ILE A 99 -4.92 16.65 -6.82
CA ILE A 99 -4.95 15.68 -5.72
C ILE A 99 -3.87 16.06 -4.72
N LEU A 100 -4.25 16.21 -3.46
CA LEU A 100 -3.32 16.36 -2.36
C LEU A 100 -3.02 14.97 -1.78
N ILE A 101 -1.74 14.62 -1.72
CA ILE A 101 -1.26 13.35 -1.19
C ILE A 101 -0.43 13.65 0.06
N ALA A 102 -0.97 13.31 1.24
CA ALA A 102 -0.27 13.40 2.50
C ALA A 102 0.38 12.04 2.80
N GLU A 103 1.70 11.97 2.61
CA GLU A 103 2.51 10.76 2.75
C GLU A 103 3.96 11.16 3.07
N ASP A 104 4.47 10.72 4.22
CA ASP A 104 5.81 11.04 4.70
C ASP A 104 6.91 10.24 4.01
N MET A 105 6.61 9.02 3.53
CA MET A 105 7.58 8.14 2.89
C MET A 105 7.68 8.39 1.37
N ASP A 106 8.91 8.63 0.90
CA ASP A 106 9.18 8.88 -0.53
C ASP A 106 8.76 7.73 -1.44
N ASP A 107 8.99 6.49 -1.01
CA ASP A 107 8.68 5.29 -1.79
C ASP A 107 7.16 5.14 -2.01
N ASN A 108 6.37 5.41 -0.98
CA ASN A 108 4.91 5.38 -1.08
C ASN A 108 4.39 6.51 -1.96
N TYR A 109 4.92 7.75 -1.78
CA TYR A 109 4.55 8.87 -2.64
C TYR A 109 4.89 8.61 -4.10
N LEU A 110 6.08 8.04 -4.38
CA LEU A 110 6.48 7.68 -5.74
C LEU A 110 5.49 6.73 -6.41
N LEU A 111 4.95 5.78 -5.66
CA LEU A 111 3.92 4.87 -6.16
C LEU A 111 2.68 5.62 -6.63
N TYR A 112 2.12 6.53 -5.81
CA TYR A 112 0.97 7.36 -6.21
C TYR A 112 1.30 8.23 -7.43
N LYS A 113 2.50 8.79 -7.45
CA LYS A 113 2.95 9.61 -8.57
C LYS A 113 2.92 8.83 -9.88
N ILE A 114 3.50 7.63 -9.92
CA ILE A 114 3.51 6.77 -11.13
C ILE A 114 2.10 6.52 -11.67
N TYR A 115 1.13 6.27 -10.80
CA TYR A 115 -0.23 5.95 -11.22
C TYR A 115 -1.09 7.17 -11.57
N LEU A 116 -0.87 8.31 -10.93
CA LEU A 116 -1.81 9.43 -10.97
C LEU A 116 -1.29 10.64 -11.76
N GLU A 117 0.05 10.85 -11.89
CA GLU A 117 0.62 12.07 -12.50
C GLU A 117 0.22 12.29 -13.97
N LYS A 118 -0.15 11.22 -14.69
CA LYS A 118 -0.58 11.34 -16.10
C LYS A 118 -1.97 11.98 -16.27
N LYS A 119 -2.80 11.95 -15.22
CA LYS A 119 -4.20 12.38 -15.28
C LYS A 119 -4.53 13.54 -14.33
N TYR A 120 -3.69 13.78 -13.31
CA TYR A 120 -3.96 14.71 -12.23
C TYR A 120 -2.76 15.56 -11.89
N ASN A 121 -3.01 16.77 -11.38
CA ASN A 121 -1.98 17.57 -10.72
C ASN A 121 -1.79 17.05 -9.30
N LEU A 122 -0.57 16.64 -8.95
CA LEU A 122 -0.27 16.06 -7.64
C LEU A 122 0.46 17.09 -6.77
N ILE A 123 -0.02 17.24 -5.55
CA ILE A 123 0.63 18.04 -4.50
C ILE A 123 0.95 17.07 -3.37
N ARG A 124 2.20 17.05 -2.91
CA ARG A 124 2.64 16.27 -1.76
C ARG A 124 2.61 17.10 -0.49
N ALA A 125 2.21 16.48 0.61
CA ALA A 125 2.46 16.92 1.98
C ALA A 125 3.19 15.79 2.73
N GLU A 126 4.23 16.13 3.49
CA GLU A 126 5.04 15.15 4.21
C GLU A 126 4.55 14.89 5.65
N ASN A 127 3.57 15.63 6.10
CA ASN A 127 2.93 15.51 7.40
C ASN A 127 1.54 16.17 7.39
N GLY A 128 0.78 16.00 8.47
CA GLY A 128 -0.57 16.54 8.57
C GLY A 128 -0.64 18.06 8.64
N GLU A 129 0.37 18.73 9.17
CA GLU A 129 0.43 20.21 9.22
C GLU A 129 0.57 20.80 7.82
N GLU A 130 1.46 20.23 7.01
CA GLU A 130 1.58 20.59 5.61
C GLU A 130 0.30 20.26 4.82
N ALA A 131 -0.35 19.14 5.12
CA ALA A 131 -1.58 18.77 4.46
C ALA A 131 -2.69 19.81 4.69
N ILE A 132 -2.83 20.33 5.91
CA ILE A 132 -3.76 21.41 6.24
C ILE A 132 -3.40 22.69 5.47
N SER A 133 -2.13 23.08 5.48
CA SER A 133 -1.65 24.29 4.78
C SER A 133 -1.89 24.20 3.28
N LYS A 134 -1.52 23.09 2.66
CA LYS A 134 -1.67 22.85 1.22
C LYS A 134 -3.14 22.67 0.81
N PHE A 135 -3.99 22.15 1.69
CA PHE A 135 -5.43 22.14 1.47
C PHE A 135 -5.99 23.56 1.28
N LEU A 136 -5.60 24.50 2.15
CA LEU A 136 -6.04 25.89 2.06
C LEU A 136 -5.49 26.61 0.82
N GLU A 137 -4.24 26.35 0.47
CA GLU A 137 -3.56 26.99 -0.66
C GLU A 137 -4.08 26.53 -2.02
N TYR A 138 -4.28 25.20 -2.19
CA TYR A 138 -4.53 24.61 -3.51
C TYR A 138 -5.97 24.17 -3.73
N SER A 139 -6.81 24.12 -2.70
CA SER A 139 -8.21 23.66 -2.77
C SER A 139 -8.35 22.35 -3.58
N PRO A 140 -7.71 21.25 -3.17
CA PRO A 140 -7.67 20.01 -3.95
C PRO A 140 -9.05 19.39 -4.11
N ALA A 141 -9.26 18.68 -5.23
CA ALA A 141 -10.50 17.96 -5.51
C ALA A 141 -10.68 16.73 -4.62
N VAL A 142 -9.56 16.12 -4.16
CA VAL A 142 -9.53 14.97 -3.25
C VAL A 142 -8.22 14.97 -2.48
N ILE A 143 -8.26 14.41 -1.27
CA ILE A 143 -7.09 14.25 -0.40
C ILE A 143 -6.89 12.75 -0.15
N LEU A 144 -5.70 12.24 -0.48
CA LEU A 144 -5.22 10.94 0.00
C LEU A 144 -4.39 11.20 1.25
N MET A 145 -4.84 10.68 2.39
CA MET A 145 -4.28 11.00 3.70
C MET A 145 -3.75 9.75 4.37
N ASP A 146 -2.43 9.64 4.48
CA ASP A 146 -1.85 8.63 5.36
C ASP A 146 -2.24 8.89 6.82
N ILE A 147 -2.59 7.83 7.52
CA ILE A 147 -2.94 7.90 8.95
C ILE A 147 -1.68 8.05 9.80
N GLY A 148 -0.60 7.36 9.45
CA GLY A 148 0.60 7.22 10.26
C GLY A 148 1.71 8.20 9.90
N MET A 149 1.48 9.52 10.01
CA MET A 149 2.48 10.54 9.71
C MET A 149 3.07 11.18 10.97
N PRO A 150 4.32 11.72 10.92
CA PRO A 150 4.93 12.45 12.01
C PRO A 150 4.30 13.85 12.20
N VAL A 151 4.57 14.48 13.34
CA VAL A 151 4.17 15.84 13.75
C VAL A 151 2.66 15.94 13.98
N VAL A 152 1.86 15.89 12.95
CA VAL A 152 0.39 15.83 12.96
C VAL A 152 -0.03 14.59 12.17
N ASP A 153 -0.72 13.67 12.82
CA ASP A 153 -1.20 12.44 12.20
C ASP A 153 -2.41 12.70 11.26
N GLY A 154 -2.74 11.69 10.44
CA GLY A 154 -3.81 11.83 9.46
C GLY A 154 -5.21 12.02 10.09
N TYR A 155 -5.45 11.54 11.31
CA TYR A 155 -6.70 11.77 12.01
C TYR A 155 -6.83 13.23 12.43
N GLN A 156 -5.79 13.79 13.04
CA GLN A 156 -5.74 15.18 13.47
C GLN A 156 -5.85 16.14 12.29
N ALA A 157 -5.12 15.85 11.21
CA ALA A 157 -5.20 16.63 9.98
C ALA A 157 -6.60 16.60 9.36
N THR A 158 -7.24 15.42 9.30
CA THR A 158 -8.60 15.28 8.79
C THR A 158 -9.59 16.05 9.64
N GLU A 159 -9.50 15.97 10.97
CA GLU A 159 -10.37 16.72 11.87
C GLU A 159 -10.26 18.23 11.66
N ALA A 160 -9.01 18.75 11.54
CA ALA A 160 -8.79 20.16 11.26
C ALA A 160 -9.34 20.59 9.90
N ILE A 161 -9.13 19.79 8.84
CA ILE A 161 -9.67 20.05 7.51
C ILE A 161 -11.21 20.02 7.52
N ARG A 162 -11.84 19.12 8.31
CA ARG A 162 -13.31 19.06 8.44
C ARG A 162 -13.92 20.28 9.13
N GLN A 163 -13.19 20.93 10.01
CA GLN A 163 -13.60 22.22 10.59
C GLN A 163 -13.61 23.33 9.52
N LEU A 164 -12.78 23.24 8.50
CA LEU A 164 -12.66 24.21 7.41
C LEU A 164 -13.57 23.86 6.23
N SER A 165 -13.77 22.58 5.94
CA SER A 165 -14.56 22.08 4.82
C SER A 165 -15.18 20.71 5.11
N SER A 166 -16.51 20.65 4.99
CA SER A 166 -17.25 19.39 5.06
C SER A 166 -17.35 18.67 3.70
N LYS A 167 -16.91 19.31 2.59
CA LYS A 167 -17.20 18.85 1.22
C LYS A 167 -16.05 18.10 0.57
N VAL A 168 -14.79 18.46 0.86
CA VAL A 168 -13.65 17.83 0.18
C VAL A 168 -13.58 16.34 0.53
N PRO A 169 -13.53 15.43 -0.44
CA PRO A 169 -13.34 14.01 -0.18
C PRO A 169 -11.94 13.77 0.43
N ILE A 170 -11.90 13.06 1.57
CA ILE A 170 -10.66 12.63 2.21
C ILE A 170 -10.69 11.11 2.30
N VAL A 171 -9.73 10.47 1.65
CA VAL A 171 -9.55 9.02 1.64
C VAL A 171 -8.36 8.68 2.53
N ALA A 172 -8.61 7.89 3.56
CA ALA A 172 -7.53 7.40 4.41
C ALA A 172 -6.67 6.37 3.66
N VAL A 173 -5.37 6.45 3.86
CA VAL A 173 -4.41 5.45 3.40
C VAL A 173 -3.79 4.81 4.64
N THR A 174 -3.87 3.49 4.76
CA THR A 174 -3.43 2.79 5.96
C THR A 174 -2.75 1.46 5.66
N ALA A 175 -1.77 1.09 6.48
CA ALA A 175 -1.14 -0.22 6.44
C ALA A 175 -2.04 -1.33 7.04
N PHE A 176 -3.10 -0.97 7.76
CA PHE A 176 -3.98 -1.90 8.46
C PHE A 176 -5.38 -1.85 7.85
N ALA A 177 -5.85 -3.01 7.34
CA ALA A 177 -7.16 -3.17 6.69
C ALA A 177 -8.11 -4.07 7.51
N TYR A 178 -8.08 -3.98 8.85
CA TYR A 178 -9.01 -4.73 9.69
C TYR A 178 -10.35 -4.00 9.82
N ASP A 179 -11.45 -4.75 9.96
CA ASP A 179 -12.82 -4.20 10.03
C ASP A 179 -13.03 -3.22 11.19
N GLU A 180 -12.29 -3.34 12.28
CA GLU A 180 -12.32 -2.39 13.39
C GLU A 180 -11.70 -1.04 13.01
N ASP A 181 -10.61 -1.06 12.25
CA ASP A 181 -9.95 0.16 11.77
C ASP A 181 -10.81 0.90 10.75
N LYS A 182 -11.53 0.18 9.88
CA LYS A 182 -12.49 0.74 8.94
C LYS A 182 -13.55 1.59 9.64
N ARG A 183 -14.20 1.05 10.67
CA ARG A 183 -15.21 1.77 11.45
C ARG A 183 -14.64 3.02 12.12
N LYS A 184 -13.44 2.92 12.68
CA LYS A 184 -12.75 4.05 13.29
C LYS A 184 -12.42 5.15 12.28
N VAL A 185 -11.89 4.79 11.11
CA VAL A 185 -11.59 5.73 10.02
C VAL A 185 -12.85 6.48 9.60
N MET A 186 -13.94 5.76 9.28
CA MET A 186 -15.18 6.38 8.83
C MET A 186 -15.83 7.28 9.88
N SER A 187 -15.71 6.94 11.18
CA SER A 187 -16.23 7.79 12.28
C SER A 187 -15.43 9.08 12.50
N ARG A 188 -14.23 9.19 11.92
CA ARG A 188 -13.33 10.34 12.07
C ARG A 188 -13.36 11.32 10.89
N GLY A 189 -14.39 11.26 10.05
CA GLY A 189 -14.63 12.25 8.98
C GLY A 189 -13.99 11.92 7.63
N PHE A 190 -13.45 10.73 7.45
CA PHE A 190 -13.01 10.23 6.14
C PHE A 190 -14.22 9.80 5.29
N ASN A 191 -14.08 9.89 3.98
CA ASN A 191 -15.07 9.45 3.00
C ASN A 191 -14.81 8.04 2.47
N GLY A 192 -13.62 7.50 2.72
CA GLY A 192 -13.22 6.17 2.28
C GLY A 192 -11.85 5.80 2.84
N TYR A 193 -11.41 4.60 2.54
CA TYR A 193 -10.08 4.15 2.91
C TYR A 193 -9.46 3.26 1.82
N LEU A 194 -8.13 3.27 1.74
CA LEU A 194 -7.31 2.40 0.90
C LEU A 194 -6.27 1.71 1.79
N SER A 195 -6.07 0.42 1.60
CA SER A 195 -4.93 -0.27 2.20
C SER A 195 -3.66 0.05 1.42
N LYS A 196 -2.56 0.35 2.13
CA LYS A 196 -1.23 0.43 1.52
C LYS A 196 -0.86 -0.94 0.92
N PRO A 197 -0.20 -0.94 -0.24
CA PRO A 197 0.33 -2.16 -0.85
C PRO A 197 1.44 -2.82 -0.03
#